data_97dbf835f883a3237c90bfce8df8cedb
#
_entry.id   97dbf835f883a3237c90bfce8df8cedb
#
_cell.length_a   1.000
_cell.length_b   1.000
_cell.length_c   1.000
_cell.angle_alpha   90.00
_cell.angle_beta   90.00
_cell.angle_gamma   90.00
#
_symmetry.space_group_name_H-M   'P 1'
#
loop_
_entity.id
_entity.type
_entity.pdbx_description
1 polymer ?
#
loop_
_entity_poly.entity_id
_entity_poly.type
_entity_poly.pdbx_seq_one_letter_code
_entity_poly.pdbx_strand_id
1 'polypeptide(L)'
;MSGRTCGTYSSYVSGCRCDDCRQAVVEYNRIRRHARKRREAEAKQWDKQINDSLRGVYDVISVPEGDTSWMPSAACRNEDTETFFPPKGSGNRFDKTAALRVCASCGVRKACLDYALRTNQQEGIWGMTTPHERLTMRRQVAS
;
A
#
# COMPACT_ATOMS: atom_id res chain seq x y z
N MET A 1 -7.11 44.09 17.09
CA MET A 1 -5.71 43.61 17.33
C MET A 1 -5.79 42.11 17.56
N SER A 2 -5.49 41.31 16.53
CA SER A 2 -5.56 39.83 16.62
C SER A 2 -4.34 39.36 17.39
N GLY A 3 -4.52 38.96 18.65
CA GLY A 3 -3.47 38.44 19.51
C GLY A 3 -2.94 37.14 18.92
N ARG A 4 -1.72 37.16 18.41
CA ARG A 4 -1.00 35.94 17.99
C ARG A 4 -0.67 35.16 19.24
N THR A 5 -1.25 33.98 19.39
CA THR A 5 -0.91 33.05 20.46
C THR A 5 0.51 32.49 20.23
N CYS A 6 1.48 32.88 21.05
CA CYS A 6 2.83 32.28 21.06
C CYS A 6 2.81 30.82 21.53
N GLY A 7 3.88 30.08 21.30
CA GLY A 7 4.00 28.69 21.71
C GLY A 7 3.36 27.67 20.76
N THR A 8 3.16 28.03 19.50
CA THR A 8 2.58 27.10 18.53
C THR A 8 3.48 26.95 17.30
N TYR A 9 3.39 25.77 16.62
CA TYR A 9 4.02 25.54 15.33
C TYR A 9 3.60 26.57 14.27
N SER A 10 2.31 26.91 14.23
CA SER A 10 1.76 27.90 13.30
C SER A 10 2.38 29.28 13.50
N SER A 11 2.54 29.73 14.73
CA SER A 11 3.19 31.00 15.03
C SER A 11 4.67 31.03 14.63
N TYR A 12 5.37 29.92 14.78
CA TYR A 12 6.75 29.79 14.28
C TYR A 12 6.81 29.91 12.74
N VAL A 13 5.94 29.18 12.02
CA VAL A 13 5.85 29.26 10.55
C VAL A 13 5.53 30.69 10.10
N SER A 14 4.69 31.41 10.86
CA SER A 14 4.35 32.81 10.61
C SER A 14 5.44 33.81 11.02
N GLY A 15 6.64 33.32 11.39
CA GLY A 15 7.83 34.15 11.64
C GLY A 15 8.15 34.46 13.09
N CYS A 16 7.38 33.99 14.09
CA CYS A 16 7.72 34.14 15.49
C CYS A 16 8.95 33.27 15.85
N ARG A 17 9.89 33.81 16.59
CA ARG A 17 11.17 33.13 16.97
C ARG A 17 11.41 33.09 18.48
N CYS A 18 10.38 33.33 19.30
CA CYS A 18 10.48 33.17 20.75
C CYS A 18 10.75 31.71 21.13
N ASP A 19 11.22 31.48 22.33
CA ASP A 19 11.64 30.14 22.81
C ASP A 19 10.47 29.15 22.81
N ASP A 20 9.28 29.59 23.21
CA ASP A 20 8.07 28.74 23.17
C ASP A 20 7.72 28.27 21.75
N CYS A 21 7.82 29.15 20.74
CA CYS A 21 7.59 28.79 19.35
C CYS A 21 8.70 27.86 18.80
N ARG A 22 9.95 28.03 19.22
CA ARG A 22 11.07 27.13 18.88
C ARG A 22 10.84 25.76 19.49
N GLN A 23 10.43 25.67 20.75
CA GLN A 23 10.08 24.41 21.40
C GLN A 23 8.88 23.73 20.73
N ALA A 24 7.84 24.48 20.36
CA ALA A 24 6.67 23.95 19.66
C ALA A 24 7.05 23.29 18.32
N VAL A 25 8.01 23.88 17.57
CA VAL A 25 8.52 23.28 16.33
C VAL A 25 9.30 21.98 16.60
N VAL A 26 10.14 21.95 17.62
CA VAL A 26 10.89 20.75 17.98
C VAL A 26 9.93 19.61 18.32
N GLU A 27 8.93 19.88 19.15
CA GLU A 27 7.95 18.91 19.58
C GLU A 27 7.07 18.44 18.42
N TYR A 28 6.59 19.35 17.58
CA TYR A 28 5.84 19.00 16.35
C TYR A 28 6.63 18.07 15.44
N ASN A 29 7.92 18.36 15.21
CA ASN A 29 8.79 17.54 14.39
C ASN A 29 9.09 16.19 15.05
N ARG A 30 9.17 16.14 16.40
CA ARG A 30 9.31 14.90 17.17
C ARG A 30 8.08 14.02 16.96
N ILE A 31 6.88 14.55 17.15
CA ILE A 31 5.61 13.84 16.97
C ILE A 31 5.49 13.32 15.54
N ARG A 32 5.78 14.15 14.53
CA ARG A 32 5.74 13.72 13.13
C ARG A 32 6.72 12.58 12.82
N ARG A 33 7.95 12.64 13.37
CA ARG A 33 8.93 11.56 13.20
C ARG A 33 8.46 10.26 13.85
N HIS A 34 7.88 10.32 15.04
CA HIS A 34 7.33 9.15 15.71
C HIS A 34 6.13 8.56 14.94
N ALA A 35 5.20 9.41 14.49
CA ALA A 35 4.07 8.97 13.68
C ALA A 35 4.50 8.29 12.37
N ARG A 36 5.54 8.84 11.71
CA ARG A 36 6.11 8.23 10.51
C ARG A 36 6.72 6.86 10.80
N LYS A 37 7.55 6.75 11.84
CA LYS A 37 8.16 5.47 12.25
C LYS A 37 7.12 4.41 12.60
N ARG A 38 6.03 4.79 13.28
CA ARG A 38 4.92 3.88 13.58
C ARG A 38 4.28 3.36 12.30
N ARG A 39 3.93 4.24 11.36
CA ARG A 39 3.34 3.85 10.06
C ARG A 39 4.26 2.93 9.26
N GLU A 40 5.57 3.23 9.25
CA GLU A 40 6.57 2.38 8.60
C GLU A 40 6.67 0.99 9.27
N ALA A 41 6.59 0.92 10.60
CA ALA A 41 6.58 -0.34 11.34
C ALA A 41 5.29 -1.14 11.11
N GLU A 42 4.14 -0.48 11.14
CA GLU A 42 2.83 -1.08 10.85
C GLU A 42 2.78 -1.63 9.42
N ALA A 43 3.32 -0.88 8.44
CA ALA A 43 3.42 -1.34 7.06
C ALA A 43 4.32 -2.58 6.93
N LYS A 44 5.50 -2.59 7.58
CA LYS A 44 6.40 -3.75 7.58
C LYS A 44 5.77 -4.98 8.26
N GLN A 45 5.03 -4.78 9.34
CA GLN A 45 4.33 -5.86 10.03
C GLN A 45 3.21 -6.43 9.15
N TRP A 46 2.48 -5.57 8.44
CA TRP A 46 1.45 -5.98 7.48
C TRP A 46 2.05 -6.78 6.33
N ASP A 47 3.14 -6.29 5.72
CA ASP A 47 3.86 -6.99 4.66
C ASP A 47 4.35 -8.38 5.14
N LYS A 48 4.86 -8.45 6.37
CA LYS A 48 5.27 -9.72 6.97
C LYS A 48 4.10 -10.68 7.15
N GLN A 49 2.97 -10.21 7.67
CA GLN A 49 1.77 -11.05 7.85
C GLN A 49 1.24 -11.60 6.51
N ILE A 50 1.23 -10.74 5.46
CA ILE A 50 0.85 -11.19 4.11
C ILE A 50 1.82 -12.25 3.61
N ASN A 51 3.13 -12.01 3.71
CA ASN A 51 4.14 -12.97 3.25
C ASN A 51 4.09 -14.30 4.02
N ASP A 52 3.91 -14.26 5.34
CA ASP A 52 3.78 -15.47 6.16
C ASP A 52 2.50 -16.25 5.81
N SER A 53 1.40 -15.56 5.54
CA SER A 53 0.15 -16.18 5.09
C SER A 53 0.25 -16.77 3.67
N LEU A 54 1.10 -16.20 2.82
CA LEU A 54 1.29 -16.65 1.44
C LEU A 54 2.32 -17.80 1.32
N ARG A 55 3.26 -17.93 2.27
CA ARG A 55 4.30 -18.99 2.23
C ARG A 55 3.72 -20.40 2.17
N GLY A 56 2.65 -20.69 2.92
CA GLY A 56 1.99 -22.00 2.88
C GLY A 56 1.10 -22.24 1.67
N VAL A 57 0.95 -21.23 0.81
CA VAL A 57 0.01 -21.21 -0.30
C VAL A 57 0.69 -21.58 -1.62
N TYR A 58 1.99 -21.31 -1.75
CA TYR A 58 2.75 -21.59 -2.97
C TYR A 58 3.06 -23.09 -3.17
N ASP A 59 3.04 -23.89 -2.10
CA ASP A 59 3.42 -25.30 -2.15
C ASP A 59 2.30 -26.25 -2.63
N VAL A 60 1.06 -25.78 -2.82
CA VAL A 60 -0.10 -26.69 -2.95
C VAL A 60 -0.88 -26.59 -4.26
N ILE A 61 -0.63 -25.61 -5.16
CA ILE A 61 -1.46 -25.46 -6.36
C ILE A 61 -0.66 -25.46 -7.65
N SER A 62 -0.66 -26.61 -8.33
CA SER A 62 -0.39 -26.71 -9.77
C SER A 62 -1.61 -26.25 -10.56
N VAL A 63 -1.80 -24.93 -10.68
CA VAL A 63 -2.75 -24.37 -11.66
C VAL A 63 -1.99 -24.25 -13.00
N PRO A 64 -2.52 -24.73 -14.13
CA PRO A 64 -1.87 -24.60 -15.42
C PRO A 64 -1.49 -23.15 -15.75
N GLU A 65 -0.36 -22.96 -16.41
CA GLU A 65 0.02 -21.63 -16.90
C GLU A 65 -1.10 -21.08 -17.78
N GLY A 66 -1.56 -19.84 -17.44
CA GLY A 66 -2.60 -19.17 -18.22
C GLY A 66 -4.05 -19.55 -17.88
N ASP A 67 -4.31 -20.39 -16.87
CA ASP A 67 -5.69 -20.67 -16.45
C ASP A 67 -6.39 -19.38 -15.96
N THR A 68 -7.44 -19.02 -16.67
CA THR A 68 -8.29 -17.85 -16.40
C THR A 68 -9.71 -18.24 -15.96
N SER A 69 -9.98 -19.52 -15.72
CA SER A 69 -11.30 -20.05 -15.35
C SER A 69 -11.90 -19.42 -14.08
N TRP A 70 -11.05 -18.89 -13.22
CA TRP A 70 -11.43 -18.18 -12.00
C TRP A 70 -11.90 -16.72 -12.25
N MET A 71 -11.53 -16.09 -13.38
CA MET A 71 -11.81 -14.67 -13.64
C MET A 71 -13.32 -14.31 -13.60
N PRO A 72 -14.23 -15.15 -14.09
CA PRO A 72 -15.67 -14.87 -13.98
C PRO A 72 -16.17 -14.71 -12.52
N SER A 73 -15.48 -15.31 -11.55
CA SER A 73 -15.81 -15.24 -10.12
C SER A 73 -15.09 -14.12 -9.39
N ALA A 74 -14.33 -13.28 -10.10
CA ALA A 74 -13.59 -12.18 -9.48
C ALA A 74 -14.54 -11.05 -9.06
N ALA A 75 -14.40 -10.57 -7.83
CA ALA A 75 -15.21 -9.48 -7.29
C ALA A 75 -15.06 -8.17 -8.08
N CYS A 76 -13.92 -7.97 -8.73
CA CYS A 76 -13.65 -6.79 -9.57
C CYS A 76 -14.21 -6.86 -10.98
N ARG A 77 -14.95 -7.93 -11.36
CA ARG A 77 -15.42 -8.13 -12.73
C ARG A 77 -16.26 -6.97 -13.28
N ASN A 78 -17.07 -6.35 -12.41
CA ASN A 78 -17.98 -5.27 -12.78
C ASN A 78 -17.50 -3.89 -12.28
N GLU A 79 -16.29 -3.82 -11.78
CA GLU A 79 -15.68 -2.59 -11.29
C GLU A 79 -14.95 -1.86 -12.43
N ASP A 80 -14.74 -0.56 -12.25
CA ASP A 80 -13.99 0.24 -13.20
C ASP A 80 -12.53 -0.23 -13.29
N THR A 81 -12.07 -0.51 -14.49
CA THR A 81 -10.71 -0.99 -14.77
C THR A 81 -9.64 0.00 -14.27
N GLU A 82 -9.88 1.31 -14.34
CA GLU A 82 -8.94 2.33 -13.87
C GLU A 82 -8.68 2.22 -12.36
N THR A 83 -9.63 1.68 -11.59
CA THR A 83 -9.45 1.38 -10.16
C THR A 83 -8.30 0.40 -9.92
N PHE A 84 -8.05 -0.52 -10.84
CA PHE A 84 -7.00 -1.54 -10.70
C PHE A 84 -5.79 -1.25 -11.57
N PHE A 85 -5.93 -0.49 -12.64
CA PHE A 85 -4.89 -0.14 -13.59
C PHE A 85 -4.74 1.38 -13.69
N PRO A 86 -4.01 1.99 -12.75
CA PRO A 86 -3.83 3.44 -12.75
C PRO A 86 -3.14 3.92 -14.02
N PRO A 87 -3.49 5.11 -14.52
CA PRO A 87 -2.81 5.71 -15.65
C PRO A 87 -1.31 5.82 -15.42
N LYS A 88 -0.51 5.63 -16.47
CA LYS A 88 0.96 5.78 -16.40
C LYS A 88 1.31 7.18 -15.91
N GLY A 89 2.20 7.26 -14.93
CA GLY A 89 2.61 8.54 -14.35
C GLY A 89 1.83 8.98 -13.10
N SER A 90 0.79 8.25 -12.68
CA SER A 90 0.03 8.56 -11.45
C SER A 90 0.90 8.47 -10.18
N GLY A 91 1.93 7.61 -10.20
CA GLY A 91 2.87 7.44 -9.08
C GLY A 91 2.17 7.27 -7.73
N ASN A 92 2.66 7.98 -6.72
CA ASN A 92 2.10 7.97 -5.36
C ASN A 92 0.74 8.68 -5.22
N ARG A 93 0.21 9.29 -6.27
CA ARG A 93 -1.10 9.95 -6.26
C ARG A 93 -2.26 8.98 -6.47
N PHE A 94 -1.96 7.76 -6.93
CA PHE A 94 -2.99 6.74 -7.11
C PHE A 94 -3.46 6.21 -5.76
N ASP A 95 -4.75 6.39 -5.47
CA ASP A 95 -5.38 5.82 -4.29
C ASP A 95 -5.79 4.36 -4.56
N LYS A 96 -4.93 3.44 -4.15
CA LYS A 96 -5.16 2.00 -4.26
C LYS A 96 -6.21 1.47 -3.27
N THR A 97 -6.73 2.30 -2.37
CA THR A 97 -7.60 1.86 -1.26
C THR A 97 -8.89 1.20 -1.78
N ALA A 98 -9.48 1.75 -2.84
CA ALA A 98 -10.68 1.20 -3.46
C ALA A 98 -10.42 -0.22 -4.03
N ALA A 99 -9.37 -0.38 -4.82
CA ALA A 99 -8.97 -1.68 -5.37
C ALA A 99 -8.69 -2.72 -4.28
N LEU A 100 -7.96 -2.32 -3.23
CA LEU A 100 -7.63 -3.23 -2.12
C LEU A 100 -8.87 -3.68 -1.34
N ARG A 101 -9.88 -2.81 -1.16
CA ARG A 101 -11.16 -3.19 -0.53
C ARG A 101 -11.89 -4.26 -1.33
N VAL A 102 -12.00 -4.11 -2.64
CA VAL A 102 -12.62 -5.10 -3.53
C VAL A 102 -11.84 -6.40 -3.48
N CYS A 103 -10.51 -6.35 -3.53
CA CYS A 103 -9.65 -7.54 -3.43
C CYS A 103 -9.77 -8.24 -2.07
N ALA A 104 -9.99 -7.51 -0.98
CA ALA A 104 -10.12 -8.07 0.35
C ALA A 104 -11.33 -9.02 0.49
N SER A 105 -12.44 -8.72 -0.19
CA SER A 105 -13.67 -9.54 -0.21
C SER A 105 -13.69 -10.61 -1.32
N CYS A 106 -12.66 -10.64 -2.19
CA CYS A 106 -12.65 -11.52 -3.36
C CYS A 106 -12.31 -12.97 -3.00
N GLY A 107 -13.22 -13.90 -3.29
CA GLY A 107 -13.05 -15.34 -3.05
C GLY A 107 -11.95 -15.98 -3.89
N VAL A 108 -11.64 -15.42 -5.07
CA VAL A 108 -10.61 -15.93 -5.99
C VAL A 108 -9.30 -15.16 -5.94
N ARG A 109 -9.09 -14.39 -4.87
CA ARG A 109 -7.90 -13.54 -4.67
C ARG A 109 -6.58 -14.31 -4.83
N LYS A 110 -6.52 -15.54 -4.32
CA LYS A 110 -5.35 -16.40 -4.40
C LYS A 110 -5.02 -16.79 -5.83
N ALA A 111 -6.00 -17.28 -6.58
CA ALA A 111 -5.82 -17.64 -7.99
C ALA A 111 -5.41 -16.43 -8.84
N CYS A 112 -5.97 -15.25 -8.54
CA CYS A 112 -5.62 -13.98 -9.16
C CYS A 112 -4.16 -13.59 -8.93
N LEU A 113 -3.65 -13.70 -7.69
CA LEU A 113 -2.24 -13.42 -7.37
C LEU A 113 -1.30 -14.42 -8.04
N ASP A 114 -1.63 -15.71 -7.96
CA ASP A 114 -0.85 -16.77 -8.56
C ASP A 114 -0.73 -16.60 -10.08
N TYR A 115 -1.84 -16.30 -10.76
CA TYR A 115 -1.84 -15.94 -12.17
C TYR A 115 -0.90 -14.76 -12.45
N ALA A 116 -1.01 -13.67 -11.66
CA ALA A 116 -0.19 -12.48 -11.87
C ALA A 116 1.32 -12.74 -11.69
N LEU A 117 1.70 -13.59 -10.76
CA LEU A 117 3.09 -13.97 -10.52
C LEU A 117 3.64 -14.85 -11.64
N ARG A 118 2.88 -15.84 -12.09
CA ARG A 118 3.30 -16.75 -13.17
C ARG A 118 3.38 -16.06 -14.53
N THR A 119 2.37 -15.26 -14.86
CA THR A 119 2.33 -14.52 -16.12
C THR A 119 3.12 -13.22 -16.10
N ASN A 120 3.82 -12.94 -14.98
CA ASN A 120 4.64 -11.74 -14.83
C ASN A 120 3.89 -10.43 -15.09
N GLN A 121 2.68 -10.29 -14.53
CA GLN A 121 1.92 -9.04 -14.65
C GLN A 121 2.69 -7.88 -14.01
N GLN A 122 3.17 -6.95 -14.83
CA GLN A 122 4.00 -5.83 -14.38
C GLN A 122 3.18 -4.59 -14.00
N GLU A 123 1.91 -4.54 -14.37
CA GLU A 123 1.01 -3.42 -14.10
C GLU A 123 -0.22 -3.88 -13.31
N GLY A 124 -0.97 -2.93 -12.77
CA GLY A 124 -2.24 -3.16 -12.10
C GLY A 124 -2.15 -3.84 -10.72
N ILE A 125 -3.27 -3.80 -10.03
CA ILE A 125 -3.47 -4.46 -8.71
C ILE A 125 -4.09 -5.84 -8.96
N TRP A 126 -3.38 -6.88 -8.56
CA TRP A 126 -3.77 -8.28 -8.71
C TRP A 126 -3.69 -8.99 -7.35
N GLY A 127 -4.74 -9.70 -6.98
CA GLY A 127 -4.75 -10.47 -5.75
C GLY A 127 -4.39 -9.68 -4.49
N MET A 128 -4.76 -8.39 -4.44
CA MET A 128 -4.43 -7.46 -3.36
C MET A 128 -2.96 -7.01 -3.33
N THR A 129 -2.21 -7.19 -4.44
CA THR A 129 -0.81 -6.78 -4.53
C THR A 129 -0.57 -5.75 -5.63
N THR A 130 0.34 -4.84 -5.35
CA THR A 130 0.87 -3.87 -6.34
C THR A 130 1.96 -4.52 -7.20
N PRO A 131 2.34 -3.92 -8.34
CA PRO A 131 3.46 -4.39 -9.15
C PRO A 131 4.77 -4.51 -8.38
N HIS A 132 5.06 -3.55 -7.51
CA HIS A 132 6.28 -3.53 -6.70
C HIS A 132 6.32 -4.69 -5.69
N GLU A 133 5.21 -4.97 -5.02
CA GLU A 133 5.09 -6.10 -4.09
C GLU A 133 5.29 -7.43 -4.82
N ARG A 134 4.70 -7.62 -5.99
CA ARG A 134 4.90 -8.82 -6.82
C ARG A 134 6.35 -9.00 -7.27
N LEU A 135 7.02 -7.90 -7.65
CA LEU A 135 8.44 -7.95 -7.99
C LEU A 135 9.29 -8.43 -6.81
N THR A 136 8.99 -7.95 -5.60
CA THR A 136 9.68 -8.36 -4.37
C THR A 136 9.42 -9.84 -4.07
N MET A 137 8.18 -10.30 -4.16
CA MET A 137 7.81 -11.71 -3.97
C MET A 137 8.58 -12.63 -4.92
N ARG A 138 8.68 -12.28 -6.20
CA ARG A 138 9.41 -13.08 -7.19
C ARG A 138 10.90 -13.17 -6.90
N ARG A 139 11.53 -12.10 -6.41
CA ARG A 139 12.95 -12.11 -6.02
C ARG A 139 13.21 -13.05 -4.84
N GLN A 140 12.28 -13.14 -3.90
CA GLN A 140 12.39 -14.00 -2.72
C GLN A 140 12.27 -15.49 -3.06
N VAL A 141 11.54 -15.84 -4.11
CA VAL A 141 11.37 -17.23 -4.57
C VAL A 141 12.58 -17.69 -5.42
N ALA A 142 13.30 -16.77 -6.05
CA ALA A 142 14.46 -17.07 -6.89
C ALA A 142 15.79 -17.15 -6.12
N SER A 143 15.76 -16.93 -4.79
CA SER A 143 16.94 -17.00 -3.90
C SER A 143 16.94 -18.26 -3.07
#